data_8af090826bf63f8c66ee2949fc115f1a
#
_entry.id   8af090826bf63f8c66ee2949fc115f1a
#
_cell.length_a   1.000
_cell.length_b   1.000
_cell.length_c   1.000
_cell.angle_alpha   90.00
_cell.angle_beta   90.00
_cell.angle_gamma   90.00
#
_symmetry.space_group_name_H-M   'P 1'
#
loop_
_entity.id
_entity.type
_entity.pdbx_description
1 polymer ?
#
loop_
_entity_poly.entity_id
_entity_poly.type
_entity_poly.pdbx_seq_one_letter_code
_entity_poly.pdbx_strand_id
1 'polypeptide(L)'
;QEMPVMSKVEQMQATPARGEPDKLAIEARKTGFDEIYLPFRADQAQREASRCLKCGEHSVCEWTCPLHNHIPQWIELVKAGNIDAAVELSHQTNTLPEITGRVCPQDRLCEGACTIRDEHGAVTIGNIERYISDQALAKGWRPDLSHVTKVDKRVAIIGAGPAGLACADVLTR
;
A
#
# COMPACT_ATOMS: atom_id res chain seq x y z
N GLN A 1 -21.57 10.82 -25.06
CA GLN A 1 -21.10 12.12 -24.54
C GLN A 1 -20.02 11.83 -23.51
N GLU A 2 -18.78 12.17 -23.82
CA GLU A 2 -17.70 12.11 -22.85
C GLU A 2 -17.97 13.14 -21.75
N MET A 3 -17.98 12.70 -20.50
CA MET A 3 -18.07 13.62 -19.38
C MET A 3 -16.81 14.48 -19.32
N PRO A 4 -16.93 15.78 -19.04
CA PRO A 4 -15.77 16.64 -18.92
C PRO A 4 -14.84 16.15 -17.81
N VAL A 5 -13.54 16.09 -18.13
CA VAL A 5 -12.52 15.71 -17.15
C VAL A 5 -12.37 16.84 -16.12
N MET A 6 -12.70 16.59 -14.89
CA MET A 6 -12.53 17.54 -13.77
C MET A 6 -11.06 17.98 -13.62
N SER A 7 -10.83 19.25 -13.38
CA SER A 7 -9.51 19.75 -13.00
C SER A 7 -9.05 19.16 -11.65
N LYS A 8 -7.74 19.18 -11.37
CA LYS A 8 -7.20 18.73 -10.07
C LYS A 8 -7.77 19.50 -8.89
N VAL A 9 -8.04 20.78 -9.06
CA VAL A 9 -8.66 21.63 -8.02
C VAL A 9 -10.09 21.20 -7.73
N GLU A 10 -10.89 20.97 -8.78
CA GLU A 10 -12.26 20.47 -8.62
C GLU A 10 -12.28 19.07 -7.98
N GLN A 11 -11.37 18.18 -8.38
CA GLN A 11 -11.22 16.86 -7.76
C GLN A 11 -10.89 16.98 -6.27
N MET A 12 -9.98 17.89 -5.91
CA MET A 12 -9.61 18.13 -4.52
C MET A 12 -10.81 18.65 -3.71
N GLN A 13 -11.56 19.61 -4.22
CA GLN A 13 -12.75 20.16 -3.55
C GLN A 13 -13.87 19.12 -3.38
N ALA A 14 -13.99 18.16 -4.30
CA ALA A 14 -14.97 17.07 -4.24
C ALA A 14 -14.49 15.85 -3.44
N THR A 15 -13.26 15.86 -2.92
CA THR A 15 -12.70 14.72 -2.21
C THR A 15 -13.43 14.50 -0.87
N PRO A 16 -13.97 13.30 -0.61
CA PRO A 16 -14.60 13.00 0.67
C PRO A 16 -13.58 12.96 1.80
N ALA A 17 -14.05 13.09 3.04
CA ALA A 17 -13.20 12.96 4.22
C ALA A 17 -12.52 11.58 4.29
N ARG A 18 -11.34 11.54 4.92
CA ARG A 18 -10.56 10.32 5.14
C ARG A 18 -11.38 9.25 5.86
N GLY A 19 -11.39 8.04 5.34
CA GLY A 19 -11.91 6.85 6.01
C GLY A 19 -10.84 6.17 6.84
N GLU A 20 -11.15 5.91 8.11
CA GLU A 20 -10.27 5.14 8.99
C GLU A 20 -10.71 3.67 9.03
N PRO A 21 -9.78 2.73 9.27
CA PRO A 21 -10.14 1.34 9.50
C PRO A 21 -10.96 1.18 10.78
N ASP A 22 -11.92 0.29 10.76
CA ASP A 22 -12.66 -0.11 11.95
C ASP A 22 -11.70 -0.69 13.00
N LYS A 23 -12.09 -0.65 14.28
CA LYS A 23 -11.27 -1.18 15.37
C LYS A 23 -12.02 -2.28 16.09
N LEU A 24 -11.32 -3.28 16.59
CA LEU A 24 -11.88 -4.26 17.51
C LEU A 24 -12.53 -3.58 18.70
N ALA A 25 -13.63 -4.15 19.18
CA ALA A 25 -14.29 -3.71 20.41
C ALA A 25 -13.29 -3.72 21.59
N ILE A 26 -13.45 -2.79 22.53
CA ILE A 26 -12.52 -2.64 23.67
C ILE A 26 -12.39 -3.94 24.46
N GLU A 27 -13.48 -4.66 24.70
CA GLU A 27 -13.45 -5.91 25.45
C GLU A 27 -12.65 -7.01 24.73
N ALA A 28 -12.76 -7.11 23.40
CA ALA A 28 -11.94 -8.04 22.63
C ALA A 28 -10.45 -7.73 22.71
N ARG A 29 -10.08 -6.44 22.76
CA ARG A 29 -8.67 -6.00 22.89
C ARG A 29 -8.07 -6.37 24.26
N LYS A 30 -8.88 -6.50 25.31
CA LYS A 30 -8.43 -6.85 26.68
C LYS A 30 -8.15 -8.33 26.82
N THR A 31 -8.76 -9.17 26.02
CA THR A 31 -8.74 -10.63 26.15
C THR A 31 -7.94 -11.35 25.09
N GLY A 32 -7.44 -10.65 24.07
CA GLY A 32 -6.70 -11.22 22.93
C GLY A 32 -5.50 -10.38 22.52
N PHE A 33 -4.76 -10.91 21.55
CA PHE A 33 -3.60 -10.26 20.90
C PHE A 33 -3.85 -10.06 19.40
N ASP A 34 -5.10 -10.08 18.96
CA ASP A 34 -5.46 -9.83 17.57
C ASP A 34 -5.17 -8.38 17.17
N GLU A 35 -4.98 -8.14 15.89
CA GLU A 35 -4.76 -6.80 15.37
C GLU A 35 -5.95 -5.89 15.71
N ILE A 36 -5.67 -4.74 16.32
CA ILE A 36 -6.69 -3.79 16.77
C ILE A 36 -7.42 -3.16 15.58
N TYR A 37 -6.69 -2.79 14.53
CA TYR A 37 -7.27 -2.21 13.34
C TYR A 37 -7.70 -3.32 12.38
N LEU A 38 -8.98 -3.35 12.04
CA LEU A 38 -9.52 -4.32 11.10
C LEU A 38 -9.06 -4.00 9.66
N PRO A 39 -8.86 -5.01 8.81
CA PRO A 39 -8.55 -4.76 7.41
C PRO A 39 -9.71 -4.03 6.72
N PHE A 40 -9.40 -3.22 5.72
CA PHE A 40 -10.43 -2.65 4.86
C PHE A 40 -11.21 -3.74 4.13
N ARG A 41 -12.53 -3.53 4.01
CA ARG A 41 -13.34 -4.25 3.02
C ARG A 41 -13.08 -3.66 1.63
N ALA A 42 -13.48 -4.37 0.60
CA ALA A 42 -13.27 -3.94 -0.79
C ALA A 42 -13.87 -2.55 -1.08
N ASP A 43 -15.09 -2.28 -0.59
CA ASP A 43 -15.75 -0.99 -0.75
C ASP A 43 -15.02 0.15 -0.03
N GLN A 44 -14.46 -0.11 1.15
CA GLN A 44 -13.65 0.85 1.90
C GLN A 44 -12.33 1.15 1.19
N ALA A 45 -11.63 0.12 0.73
CA ALA A 45 -10.37 0.26 0.01
C ALA A 45 -10.55 1.05 -1.31
N GLN A 46 -11.58 0.74 -2.08
CA GLN A 46 -11.90 1.44 -3.33
C GLN A 46 -12.30 2.90 -3.08
N ARG A 47 -13.09 3.16 -2.05
CA ARG A 47 -13.45 4.53 -1.65
C ARG A 47 -12.22 5.34 -1.27
N GLU A 48 -11.33 4.79 -0.43
CA GLU A 48 -10.08 5.48 -0.08
C GLU A 48 -9.17 5.65 -1.29
N ALA A 49 -9.05 4.65 -2.15
CA ALA A 49 -8.29 4.74 -3.40
C ALA A 49 -8.83 5.84 -4.33
N SER A 50 -10.16 6.06 -4.36
CA SER A 50 -10.78 7.09 -5.19
C SER A 50 -10.43 8.52 -4.77
N ARG A 51 -9.94 8.72 -3.54
CA ARG A 51 -9.49 10.02 -3.01
C ARG A 51 -8.13 10.45 -3.58
N CYS A 52 -7.38 9.52 -4.18
CA CYS A 52 -6.07 9.81 -4.74
C CYS A 52 -6.18 10.71 -5.98
N LEU A 53 -5.51 11.87 -5.95
CA LEU A 53 -5.50 12.83 -7.05
C LEU A 53 -4.56 12.45 -8.20
N LYS A 54 -3.74 11.38 -8.06
CA LYS A 54 -2.69 11.07 -9.03
C LYS A 54 -1.87 12.32 -9.36
N CYS A 55 -1.03 12.76 -8.41
CA CYS A 55 -0.35 14.06 -8.49
C CYS A 55 0.67 14.19 -9.65
N GLY A 56 0.75 13.22 -10.56
CA GLY A 56 1.59 13.22 -11.76
C GLY A 56 2.87 12.41 -11.59
N GLU A 57 3.84 12.63 -12.47
CA GLU A 57 5.10 11.88 -12.53
C GLU A 57 5.98 12.03 -11.28
N HIS A 58 5.74 13.07 -10.48
CA HIS A 58 6.51 13.36 -9.26
C HIS A 58 5.57 13.43 -8.05
N SER A 59 4.88 12.32 -7.80
CA SER A 59 3.99 12.20 -6.65
C SER A 59 4.77 12.31 -5.35
N VAL A 60 4.41 13.28 -4.48
CA VAL A 60 5.13 13.52 -3.22
C VAL A 60 5.14 12.31 -2.30
N CYS A 61 4.07 11.50 -2.29
CA CYS A 61 4.02 10.26 -1.50
C CYS A 61 5.06 9.21 -1.98
N GLU A 62 5.29 9.10 -3.29
CA GLU A 62 6.32 8.24 -3.87
C GLU A 62 7.73 8.76 -3.53
N TRP A 63 7.96 10.06 -3.66
CA TRP A 63 9.24 10.67 -3.30
C TRP A 63 9.58 10.55 -1.82
N THR A 64 8.58 10.67 -0.95
CA THR A 64 8.79 10.61 0.50
C THR A 64 8.91 9.16 1.00
N CYS A 65 8.47 8.19 0.22
CA CYS A 65 8.68 6.77 0.51
C CYS A 65 10.16 6.42 0.34
N PRO A 66 10.84 5.86 1.37
CA PRO A 66 12.25 5.46 1.25
C PRO A 66 12.52 4.42 0.17
N LEU A 67 11.49 3.68 -0.26
CA LEU A 67 11.58 2.68 -1.33
C LEU A 67 11.14 3.23 -2.69
N HIS A 68 10.72 4.50 -2.76
CA HIS A 68 10.10 5.09 -3.95
C HIS A 68 9.01 4.19 -4.56
N ASN A 69 8.15 3.64 -3.68
CA ASN A 69 7.12 2.69 -4.07
C ASN A 69 6.08 3.37 -4.97
N HIS A 70 5.63 2.68 -6.01
CA HIS A 70 4.68 3.13 -7.03
C HIS A 70 3.27 3.36 -6.48
N ILE A 71 3.18 4.23 -5.46
CA ILE A 71 1.98 4.43 -4.64
C ILE A 71 0.75 4.87 -5.47
N PRO A 72 0.80 5.92 -6.30
CA PRO A 72 -0.36 6.34 -7.07
C PRO A 72 -0.84 5.30 -8.07
N GLN A 73 0.10 4.52 -8.61
CA GLN A 73 -0.16 3.53 -9.64
C GLN A 73 -0.91 2.33 -9.05
N TRP A 74 -0.44 1.75 -7.93
CA TRP A 74 -1.18 0.64 -7.32
C TRP A 74 -2.47 1.10 -6.61
N ILE A 75 -2.57 2.34 -6.13
CA ILE A 75 -3.85 2.90 -5.66
C ILE A 75 -4.89 2.91 -6.78
N GLU A 76 -4.49 3.28 -7.99
CA GLU A 76 -5.42 3.27 -9.14
C GLU A 76 -5.88 1.86 -9.49
N LEU A 77 -5.00 0.87 -9.39
CA LEU A 77 -5.36 -0.53 -9.59
C LEU A 77 -6.36 -1.01 -8.53
N VAL A 78 -6.20 -0.59 -7.26
CA VAL A 78 -7.18 -0.87 -6.20
C VAL A 78 -8.52 -0.20 -6.48
N LYS A 79 -8.51 1.06 -6.93
CA LYS A 79 -9.72 1.77 -7.34
C LYS A 79 -10.46 1.04 -8.45
N ALA A 80 -9.74 0.45 -9.40
CA ALA A 80 -10.29 -0.37 -10.47
C ALA A 80 -10.66 -1.80 -10.03
N GLY A 81 -10.36 -2.21 -8.79
CA GLY A 81 -10.59 -3.57 -8.29
C GLY A 81 -9.58 -4.61 -8.77
N ASN A 82 -8.51 -4.18 -9.43
CA ASN A 82 -7.47 -5.07 -9.97
C ASN A 82 -6.37 -5.33 -8.91
N ILE A 83 -6.68 -6.18 -7.93
CA ILE A 83 -5.79 -6.47 -6.81
C ILE A 83 -4.57 -7.28 -7.25
N ASP A 84 -4.72 -8.16 -8.23
CA ASP A 84 -3.62 -9.00 -8.69
C ASP A 84 -2.51 -8.15 -9.36
N ALA A 85 -2.87 -7.17 -10.18
CA ALA A 85 -1.90 -6.22 -10.71
C ALA A 85 -1.36 -5.26 -9.63
N ALA A 86 -2.18 -4.90 -8.63
CA ALA A 86 -1.74 -4.04 -7.54
C ALA A 86 -0.67 -4.71 -6.67
N VAL A 87 -0.80 -6.00 -6.36
CA VAL A 87 0.19 -6.74 -5.58
C VAL A 87 1.49 -6.92 -6.35
N GLU A 88 1.44 -7.24 -7.63
CA GLU A 88 2.64 -7.33 -8.48
C GLU A 88 3.41 -6.00 -8.49
N LEU A 89 2.70 -4.89 -8.67
CA LEU A 89 3.31 -3.57 -8.72
C LEU A 89 3.89 -3.14 -7.37
N SER A 90 3.18 -3.39 -6.27
CA SER A 90 3.67 -3.03 -4.92
C SER A 90 4.93 -3.80 -4.54
N HIS A 91 5.07 -5.06 -5.00
CA HIS A 91 6.24 -5.89 -4.73
C HIS A 91 7.44 -5.60 -5.63
N GLN A 92 7.33 -4.75 -6.65
CA GLN A 92 8.48 -4.37 -7.47
C GLN A 92 9.53 -3.60 -6.68
N THR A 93 9.11 -2.77 -5.75
CA THR A 93 9.99 -1.93 -4.94
C THR A 93 9.97 -2.29 -3.45
N ASN A 94 8.95 -2.97 -2.97
CA ASN A 94 8.79 -3.35 -1.57
C ASN A 94 8.67 -4.87 -1.43
N THR A 95 9.58 -5.48 -0.70
CA THR A 95 9.62 -6.93 -0.50
C THR A 95 8.66 -7.43 0.58
N LEU A 96 8.22 -6.53 1.48
CA LEU A 96 7.39 -6.87 2.65
C LEU A 96 6.22 -5.87 2.84
N PRO A 97 5.36 -5.67 1.82
CA PRO A 97 4.26 -4.71 1.93
C PRO A 97 3.26 -5.08 3.03
N GLU A 98 3.09 -6.36 3.36
CA GLU A 98 2.28 -6.84 4.48
C GLU A 98 2.78 -6.34 5.84
N ILE A 99 4.09 -6.08 5.97
CA ILE A 99 4.69 -5.52 7.18
C ILE A 99 4.68 -4.00 7.13
N THR A 100 5.14 -3.41 6.04
CA THR A 100 5.27 -1.95 5.91
C THR A 100 3.91 -1.24 5.96
N GLY A 101 2.86 -1.83 5.40
CA GLY A 101 1.50 -1.33 5.50
C GLY A 101 0.98 -1.24 6.95
N ARG A 102 1.63 -1.96 7.90
CA ARG A 102 1.27 -1.97 9.33
C ARG A 102 2.19 -1.13 10.21
N VAL A 103 3.50 -1.09 9.92
CA VAL A 103 4.49 -0.56 10.87
C VAL A 103 5.21 0.70 10.41
N CYS A 104 5.13 1.08 9.14
CA CYS A 104 5.71 2.34 8.68
C CYS A 104 5.08 3.53 9.41
N PRO A 105 5.87 4.57 9.75
CA PRO A 105 5.35 5.84 10.26
C PRO A 105 4.77 6.67 9.09
N GLN A 106 3.64 6.22 8.52
CA GLN A 106 3.06 6.81 7.31
C GLN A 106 2.73 8.29 7.48
N ASP A 107 2.38 8.71 8.69
CA ASP A 107 2.13 10.11 9.07
C ASP A 107 3.33 11.05 8.88
N ARG A 108 4.54 10.48 8.85
CA ARG A 108 5.81 11.19 8.60
C ARG A 108 6.39 10.92 7.21
N LEU A 109 5.84 9.98 6.50
CA LEU A 109 6.27 9.54 5.18
C LEU A 109 5.18 9.83 4.12
N CYS A 110 4.72 8.81 3.43
CA CYS A 110 3.80 8.94 2.28
C CYS A 110 2.48 9.65 2.63
N GLU A 111 1.84 9.31 3.75
CA GLU A 111 0.61 9.99 4.18
C GLU A 111 0.90 11.40 4.70
N GLY A 112 2.04 11.58 5.37
CA GLY A 112 2.50 12.89 5.81
C GLY A 112 2.73 13.89 4.69
N ALA A 113 3.12 13.41 3.52
CA ALA A 113 3.36 14.22 2.32
C ALA A 113 2.15 14.31 1.38
N CYS A 114 1.04 13.64 1.70
CA CYS A 114 -0.12 13.60 0.80
C CYS A 114 -0.70 15.00 0.56
N THR A 115 -0.88 15.37 -0.70
CA THR A 115 -1.34 16.71 -1.13
C THR A 115 -2.67 17.12 -0.51
N ILE A 116 -3.58 16.17 -0.27
CA ILE A 116 -4.91 16.48 0.32
C ILE A 116 -4.92 16.39 1.86
N ARG A 117 -3.76 16.20 2.50
CA ARG A 117 -3.66 15.93 3.93
C ARG A 117 -4.35 16.98 4.79
N ASP A 118 -4.05 18.25 4.55
CA ASP A 118 -4.45 19.33 5.45
C ASP A 118 -5.93 19.70 5.35
N GLU A 119 -6.53 19.55 4.16
CA GLU A 119 -7.93 19.92 3.93
C GLU A 119 -8.90 18.75 4.10
N HIS A 120 -8.51 17.54 3.70
CA HIS A 120 -9.40 16.37 3.63
C HIS A 120 -8.88 15.15 4.41
N GLY A 121 -7.72 15.26 5.06
CA GLY A 121 -6.96 14.14 5.56
C GLY A 121 -6.27 13.37 4.43
N ALA A 122 -5.07 12.87 4.67
CA ALA A 122 -4.32 12.06 3.70
C ALA A 122 -5.13 10.84 3.23
N VAL A 123 -4.84 10.32 2.04
CA VAL A 123 -5.26 8.96 1.65
C VAL A 123 -4.66 7.97 2.65
N THR A 124 -5.42 6.97 3.11
CA THR A 124 -4.93 5.92 4.01
C THR A 124 -4.05 4.92 3.27
N ILE A 125 -2.88 5.39 2.85
CA ILE A 125 -1.95 4.65 1.97
C ILE A 125 -1.54 3.33 2.60
N GLY A 126 -1.14 3.35 3.87
CA GLY A 126 -0.74 2.14 4.58
C GLY A 126 -1.85 1.09 4.69
N ASN A 127 -3.09 1.51 4.94
CA ASN A 127 -4.21 0.56 4.99
C ASN A 127 -4.58 0.00 3.60
N ILE A 128 -4.38 0.77 2.54
CA ILE A 128 -4.56 0.26 1.17
C ILE A 128 -3.45 -0.74 0.83
N GLU A 129 -2.19 -0.47 1.17
CA GLU A 129 -1.06 -1.38 1.00
C GLU A 129 -1.29 -2.70 1.75
N ARG A 130 -1.73 -2.60 3.02
CA ARG A 130 -2.14 -3.76 3.82
C ARG A 130 -3.26 -4.54 3.14
N TYR A 131 -4.30 -3.86 2.66
CA TYR A 131 -5.43 -4.50 1.97
C TYR A 131 -4.97 -5.28 0.74
N ILE A 132 -4.13 -4.69 -0.10
CA ILE A 132 -3.56 -5.37 -1.29
C ILE A 132 -2.87 -6.67 -0.87
N SER A 133 -1.96 -6.58 0.10
CA SER A 133 -1.15 -7.72 0.56
C SER A 133 -2.01 -8.81 1.19
N ASP A 134 -2.92 -8.45 2.11
CA ASP A 134 -3.78 -9.41 2.81
C ASP A 134 -4.70 -10.14 1.81
N GLN A 135 -5.28 -9.43 0.83
CA GLN A 135 -6.11 -10.07 -0.20
C GLN A 135 -5.32 -11.00 -1.11
N ALA A 136 -4.13 -10.62 -1.51
CA ALA A 136 -3.28 -11.43 -2.37
C ALA A 136 -2.79 -12.69 -1.65
N LEU A 137 -2.30 -12.56 -0.42
CA LEU A 137 -1.84 -13.69 0.39
C LEU A 137 -2.98 -14.67 0.72
N ALA A 138 -4.18 -14.16 1.02
CA ALA A 138 -5.36 -15.00 1.25
C ALA A 138 -5.75 -15.83 0.02
N LYS A 139 -5.50 -15.33 -1.19
CA LYS A 139 -5.67 -16.06 -2.45
C LYS A 139 -4.51 -17.01 -2.77
N GLY A 140 -3.46 -17.02 -1.96
CA GLY A 140 -2.26 -17.83 -2.20
C GLY A 140 -1.30 -17.24 -3.23
N TRP A 141 -1.38 -15.94 -3.50
CA TRP A 141 -0.44 -15.25 -4.40
C TRP A 141 1.02 -15.51 -4.00
N ARG A 142 1.86 -15.67 -4.98
CA ARG A 142 3.32 -15.77 -4.85
C ARG A 142 3.97 -15.01 -6.00
N PRO A 143 5.13 -14.36 -5.80
CA PRO A 143 5.85 -13.73 -6.90
C PRO A 143 6.26 -14.78 -7.95
N ASP A 144 6.13 -14.41 -9.22
CA ASP A 144 6.62 -15.23 -10.32
C ASP A 144 8.14 -15.09 -10.47
N LEU A 145 8.86 -16.14 -10.12
CA LEU A 145 10.32 -16.22 -10.25
C LEU A 145 10.76 -17.09 -11.44
N SER A 146 9.84 -17.46 -12.35
CA SER A 146 10.15 -18.32 -13.50
C SER A 146 11.18 -17.71 -14.45
N HIS A 147 11.27 -16.38 -14.47
CA HIS A 147 12.23 -15.61 -15.29
C HIS A 147 13.63 -15.54 -14.68
N VAL A 148 13.82 -15.95 -13.42
CA VAL A 148 15.08 -15.82 -12.71
C VAL A 148 16.07 -16.87 -13.17
N THR A 149 17.23 -16.44 -13.66
CA THR A 149 18.33 -17.33 -14.02
C THR A 149 19.24 -17.53 -12.80
N LYS A 150 19.31 -18.75 -12.31
CA LYS A 150 20.19 -19.10 -11.19
C LYS A 150 21.64 -18.92 -11.58
N VAL A 151 22.39 -18.23 -10.73
CA VAL A 151 23.86 -18.07 -10.86
C VAL A 151 24.57 -18.96 -9.84
N ASP A 152 25.79 -19.42 -10.16
CA ASP A 152 26.59 -20.21 -9.22
C ASP A 152 27.29 -19.29 -8.19
N LYS A 153 26.46 -18.60 -7.40
CA LYS A 153 26.89 -17.75 -6.29
C LYS A 153 26.12 -18.15 -5.04
N ARG A 154 26.81 -18.07 -3.90
CA ARG A 154 26.22 -18.35 -2.59
C ARG A 154 26.39 -17.13 -1.68
N VAL A 155 25.30 -16.70 -1.06
CA VAL A 155 25.28 -15.62 -0.07
C VAL A 155 24.72 -16.18 1.22
N ALA A 156 25.40 -15.94 2.34
CA ALA A 156 24.91 -16.27 3.67
C ALA A 156 24.35 -15.00 4.31
N ILE A 157 23.11 -15.08 4.81
CA ILE A 157 22.43 -13.99 5.52
C ILE A 157 22.28 -14.42 6.97
N ILE A 158 22.84 -13.62 7.88
CA ILE A 158 22.76 -13.89 9.31
C ILE A 158 21.64 -13.03 9.90
N GLY A 159 20.54 -13.70 10.30
CA GLY A 159 19.33 -13.09 10.86
C GLY A 159 18.12 -13.20 9.95
N ALA A 160 16.98 -13.54 10.53
CA ALA A 160 15.68 -13.70 9.85
C ALA A 160 14.68 -12.60 10.23
N GLY A 161 15.18 -11.42 10.62
CA GLY A 161 14.36 -10.22 10.76
C GLY A 161 14.01 -9.60 9.42
N PRO A 162 13.18 -8.51 9.39
CA PRO A 162 12.74 -7.88 8.15
C PRO A 162 13.88 -7.53 7.17
N ALA A 163 15.00 -7.03 7.69
CA ALA A 163 16.16 -6.70 6.86
C ALA A 163 16.80 -7.93 6.19
N GLY A 164 16.95 -9.04 6.95
CA GLY A 164 17.50 -10.28 6.39
C GLY A 164 16.55 -10.93 5.38
N LEU A 165 15.25 -10.93 5.66
CA LEU A 165 14.23 -11.45 4.75
C LEU A 165 14.16 -10.62 3.46
N ALA A 166 14.17 -9.29 3.56
CA ALA A 166 14.19 -8.41 2.39
C ALA A 166 15.45 -8.59 1.55
N CYS A 167 16.62 -8.73 2.20
CA CYS A 167 17.88 -9.03 1.51
C CYS A 167 17.81 -10.38 0.77
N ALA A 168 17.24 -11.41 1.39
CA ALA A 168 17.06 -12.72 0.77
C ALA A 168 16.15 -12.66 -0.44
N ASP A 169 15.02 -11.97 -0.33
CA ASP A 169 14.07 -11.80 -1.42
C ASP A 169 14.72 -11.08 -2.62
N VAL A 170 15.37 -9.94 -2.39
CA VAL A 170 16.04 -9.17 -3.46
C VAL A 170 17.15 -9.98 -4.14
N LEU A 171 17.91 -10.77 -3.38
CA LEU A 171 18.97 -11.62 -3.95
C LEU A 171 18.43 -12.87 -4.69
N THR A 172 17.17 -13.18 -4.52
CA THR A 172 16.51 -14.34 -5.16
C THR A 172 15.88 -13.93 -6.50
N ARG A 173 15.61 -12.66 -6.69
CA ARG A 173 15.05 -12.05 -7.92
C ARG A 173 16.20 -11.66 -8.86
#